data_ff998924343e83c0c6ff8c2984256a17
#
_entry.id   ff998924343e83c0c6ff8c2984256a17
#
_cell.length_a   1.000
_cell.length_b   1.000
_cell.length_c   1.000
_cell.angle_alpha   90.00
_cell.angle_beta   90.00
_cell.angle_gamma   90.00
#
_symmetry.space_group_name_H-M   'P 1'
#
loop_
_entity.id
_entity.type
_entity.pdbx_description
1 polymer ?
#
loop_
_entity_poly.entity_id
_entity_poly.type
_entity_poly.pdbx_seq_one_letter_code
_entity_poly.pdbx_strand_id
1 'polypeptide(L)'
;MITSKIAAIAIGCWSKMRPTTGIFESSGTTSSSGSRHYIVDTKLYEKSFLNCFRLFYGDPEDYLIAALLPSYTERKNSSLIYMMENLIQRSNNKLSGFYQNDINGMLLNIRQGRKEKQKILLMGVSFALLDLAGQFSPDLSGVIVMETGGMKGRKKEITRGELHSFLTKKLNVKAIHSEYGMTELLSQAYSKGDGLFYCPPWMKIIIRDPQDPLSVIEEPGITGGINIVDLANIHSCSFIATGDLGKLHEDGGFEVLGRFDSSDIRGCNLLIE
;
A
#
# COMPACT_ATOMS: atom_id res chain seq x y z
N MET A 1 -8.96 -5.14 23.65
CA MET A 1 -7.91 -5.73 22.78
C MET A 1 -8.58 -6.53 21.69
N ILE A 2 -9.04 -5.81 20.65
CA ILE A 2 -9.59 -6.43 19.43
C ILE A 2 -8.43 -6.43 18.43
N THR A 3 -7.51 -7.36 18.62
CA THR A 3 -6.37 -7.57 17.75
C THR A 3 -6.82 -8.19 16.42
N SER A 4 -6.00 -8.13 15.40
CA SER A 4 -6.14 -8.79 14.09
C SER A 4 -6.66 -10.25 14.14
N LYS A 5 -6.58 -10.91 15.30
CA LYS A 5 -7.16 -12.23 15.56
C LYS A 5 -8.70 -12.24 15.61
N ILE A 6 -9.35 -11.13 16.00
CA ILE A 6 -10.83 -11.07 16.02
C ILE A 6 -11.38 -10.82 14.61
N ALA A 7 -10.69 -10.04 13.79
CA ALA A 7 -11.00 -9.95 12.37
C ALA A 7 -10.95 -11.34 11.72
N ALA A 8 -9.93 -12.17 12.04
CA ALA A 8 -9.84 -13.55 11.59
C ALA A 8 -11.00 -14.45 12.08
N ILE A 9 -11.53 -14.23 13.29
CA ILE A 9 -12.65 -15.00 13.85
C ILE A 9 -13.97 -14.57 13.20
N ALA A 10 -14.21 -13.28 12.98
CA ALA A 10 -15.41 -12.80 12.28
C ALA A 10 -15.42 -13.25 10.81
N ILE A 11 -14.30 -13.18 10.13
CA ILE A 11 -14.11 -13.67 8.76
C ILE A 11 -14.33 -15.19 8.69
N GLY A 12 -13.85 -15.95 9.66
CA GLY A 12 -14.06 -17.40 9.76
C GLY A 12 -15.52 -17.83 9.89
N CYS A 13 -16.37 -17.00 10.50
CA CYS A 13 -17.82 -17.27 10.59
C CYS A 13 -18.57 -16.98 9.28
N TRP A 14 -18.22 -15.91 8.57
CA TRP A 14 -18.89 -15.51 7.31
C TRP A 14 -18.42 -16.32 6.10
N SER A 15 -17.14 -16.67 6.02
CA SER A 15 -16.61 -17.47 4.92
C SER A 15 -17.12 -18.92 4.88
N LYS A 16 -17.57 -19.44 6.02
CA LYS A 16 -18.24 -20.76 6.07
C LYS A 16 -19.64 -20.75 5.44
N MET A 17 -20.25 -19.57 5.25
CA MET A 17 -21.60 -19.42 4.70
C MET A 17 -21.62 -19.06 3.21
N ARG A 18 -20.49 -18.63 2.63
CA ARG A 18 -20.37 -18.29 1.20
C ARG A 18 -19.09 -18.86 0.62
N PRO A 19 -19.12 -19.43 -0.62
CA PRO A 19 -17.92 -19.87 -1.29
C PRO A 19 -16.99 -18.67 -1.53
N THR A 20 -15.71 -18.82 -1.23
CA THR A 20 -14.69 -17.80 -1.49
C THR A 20 -14.11 -18.00 -2.89
N THR A 21 -13.89 -16.90 -3.60
CA THR A 21 -13.26 -16.90 -4.94
C THR A 21 -11.75 -16.70 -4.88
N GLY A 22 -11.21 -16.27 -3.72
CA GLY A 22 -9.78 -16.08 -3.53
C GLY A 22 -9.39 -16.02 -2.06
N ILE A 23 -8.10 -16.17 -1.81
CA ILE A 23 -7.48 -16.00 -0.49
C ILE A 23 -6.24 -15.15 -0.69
N PHE A 24 -6.12 -14.06 0.08
CA PHE A 24 -4.90 -13.28 0.15
C PHE A 24 -4.16 -13.55 1.46
N GLU A 25 -2.82 -13.59 1.37
CA GLU A 25 -1.95 -13.90 2.50
C GLU A 25 -0.92 -12.78 2.71
N SER A 26 -0.76 -12.36 3.96
CA SER A 26 0.28 -11.38 4.30
C SER A 26 1.67 -12.03 4.28
N SER A 27 2.70 -11.21 4.05
CA SER A 27 4.09 -11.69 3.99
C SER A 27 4.66 -12.12 5.35
N GLY A 28 3.89 -12.00 6.44
CA GLY A 28 4.27 -12.41 7.80
C GLY A 28 5.64 -11.90 8.24
N THR A 29 5.72 -10.74 8.90
CA THR A 29 7.00 -10.23 9.42
C THR A 29 7.12 -10.34 10.93
N THR A 30 6.03 -10.64 11.65
CA THR A 30 5.97 -10.57 13.11
C THR A 30 5.37 -11.79 13.81
N SER A 31 4.87 -12.79 13.06
CA SER A 31 4.39 -14.04 13.64
C SER A 31 4.63 -15.21 12.69
N SER A 32 4.81 -16.39 13.23
CA SER A 32 5.07 -17.63 12.47
C SER A 32 3.95 -18.06 11.51
N SER A 33 2.81 -17.35 11.49
CA SER A 33 1.70 -17.55 10.55
C SER A 33 1.23 -16.20 10.02
N GLY A 34 1.38 -15.94 8.70
CA GLY A 34 0.81 -14.78 8.03
C GLY A 34 -0.71 -14.71 8.20
N SER A 35 -1.29 -13.50 8.11
CA SER A 35 -2.75 -13.33 8.10
C SER A 35 -3.33 -13.83 6.77
N ARG A 36 -4.55 -14.38 6.82
CA ARG A 36 -5.31 -14.82 5.65
C ARG A 36 -6.59 -14.02 5.54
N HIS A 37 -6.81 -13.45 4.38
CA HIS A 37 -8.04 -12.76 4.03
C HIS A 37 -8.80 -13.55 2.96
N TYR A 38 -9.99 -14.04 3.32
CA TYR A 38 -10.86 -14.83 2.46
C TYR A 38 -11.77 -13.89 1.66
N ILE A 39 -11.68 -13.95 0.35
CA ILE A 39 -12.40 -13.06 -0.56
C ILE A 39 -13.59 -13.82 -1.17
N VAL A 40 -14.80 -13.32 -0.94
CA VAL A 40 -16.03 -13.90 -1.50
C VAL A 40 -16.18 -13.56 -2.97
N ASP A 41 -15.77 -12.33 -3.38
CA ASP A 41 -15.87 -11.86 -4.75
C ASP A 41 -14.63 -11.05 -5.13
N THR A 42 -13.73 -11.67 -5.88
CA THR A 42 -12.51 -10.99 -6.39
C THR A 42 -12.83 -9.88 -7.39
N LYS A 43 -13.99 -9.94 -8.10
CA LYS A 43 -14.42 -8.88 -9.03
C LYS A 43 -14.72 -7.58 -8.29
N LEU A 44 -15.20 -7.67 -7.02
CA LEU A 44 -15.40 -6.49 -6.21
C LEU A 44 -14.06 -5.82 -5.87
N TYR A 45 -13.03 -6.60 -5.55
CA TYR A 45 -11.67 -6.10 -5.37
C TYR A 45 -11.13 -5.45 -6.65
N GLU A 46 -11.28 -6.14 -7.81
CA GLU A 46 -10.87 -5.58 -9.11
C GLU A 46 -11.55 -4.24 -9.38
N LYS A 47 -12.87 -4.15 -9.19
CA LYS A 47 -13.62 -2.92 -9.36
C LYS A 47 -13.13 -1.81 -8.41
N SER A 48 -12.83 -2.16 -7.16
CA SER A 48 -12.35 -1.22 -6.16
C SER A 48 -11.00 -0.61 -6.57
N PHE A 49 -9.97 -1.42 -6.78
CA PHE A 49 -8.65 -0.88 -7.09
C PHE A 49 -8.59 -0.19 -8.48
N LEU A 50 -9.33 -0.67 -9.48
CA LEU A 50 -9.38 -0.02 -10.78
C LEU A 50 -10.04 1.36 -10.71
N ASN A 51 -11.17 1.47 -10.02
CA ASN A 51 -11.84 2.76 -9.85
C ASN A 51 -10.98 3.69 -8.98
N CYS A 52 -10.30 3.16 -7.96
CA CYS A 52 -9.37 3.93 -7.15
C CYS A 52 -8.18 4.44 -7.99
N PHE A 53 -7.56 3.58 -8.79
CA PHE A 53 -6.48 3.99 -9.69
C PHE A 53 -6.95 5.07 -10.67
N ARG A 54 -8.13 4.91 -11.28
CA ARG A 54 -8.71 5.90 -12.19
C ARG A 54 -8.92 7.25 -11.53
N LEU A 55 -9.41 7.26 -10.31
CA LEU A 55 -9.66 8.48 -9.54
C LEU A 55 -8.39 9.32 -9.35
N PHE A 56 -7.26 8.65 -9.07
CA PHE A 56 -5.99 9.32 -8.75
C PHE A 56 -5.07 9.52 -9.95
N TYR A 57 -5.10 8.61 -10.93
CA TYR A 57 -4.10 8.55 -12.01
C TYR A 57 -4.71 8.54 -13.41
N GLY A 58 -6.00 8.27 -13.56
CA GLY A 58 -6.64 8.06 -14.87
C GLY A 58 -6.59 6.59 -15.29
N ASP A 59 -6.85 6.31 -16.55
CA ASP A 59 -6.96 4.94 -17.04
C ASP A 59 -5.62 4.22 -17.09
N PRO A 60 -5.55 2.94 -16.63
CA PRO A 60 -4.33 2.15 -16.74
C PRO A 60 -3.81 2.01 -18.18
N GLU A 61 -4.70 2.06 -19.18
CA GLU A 61 -4.37 1.97 -20.61
C GLU A 61 -3.44 3.11 -21.09
N ASP A 62 -3.42 4.23 -20.38
CA ASP A 62 -2.53 5.36 -20.67
C ASP A 62 -1.07 5.12 -20.27
N TYR A 63 -0.78 4.03 -19.56
CA TYR A 63 0.50 3.86 -18.87
C TYR A 63 1.35 2.71 -19.42
N LEU A 64 2.67 2.94 -19.39
CA LEU A 64 3.63 1.87 -19.21
C LEU A 64 3.77 1.63 -17.71
N ILE A 65 3.46 0.41 -17.24
CA ILE A 65 3.51 0.04 -15.83
C ILE A 65 4.67 -0.92 -15.59
N ALA A 66 5.70 -0.46 -14.88
CA ALA A 66 6.83 -1.26 -14.47
C ALA A 66 6.69 -1.61 -12.98
N ALA A 67 6.63 -2.89 -12.64
CA ALA A 67 6.52 -3.36 -11.27
C ALA A 67 7.85 -3.94 -10.79
N LEU A 68 8.50 -3.25 -9.84
CA LEU A 68 9.68 -3.74 -9.14
C LEU A 68 9.24 -4.56 -7.92
N LEU A 69 8.51 -5.63 -8.21
CA LEU A 69 7.85 -6.53 -7.28
C LEU A 69 8.08 -7.98 -7.73
N PRO A 70 7.98 -8.98 -6.81
CA PRO A 70 7.93 -10.39 -7.21
C PRO A 70 6.77 -10.63 -8.20
N SER A 71 6.94 -11.58 -9.12
CA SER A 71 5.85 -11.98 -10.02
C SER A 71 4.77 -12.78 -9.29
N TYR A 72 3.60 -12.92 -9.92
CA TYR A 72 2.50 -13.74 -9.40
C TYR A 72 2.89 -15.21 -9.18
N THR A 73 3.76 -15.75 -10.02
CA THR A 73 4.27 -17.13 -9.88
C THR A 73 5.08 -17.32 -8.60
N GLU A 74 5.74 -16.26 -8.12
CA GLU A 74 6.54 -16.28 -6.89
C GLU A 74 5.69 -16.03 -5.63
N ARG A 75 4.57 -15.29 -5.75
CA ARG A 75 3.68 -14.92 -4.64
C ARG A 75 2.20 -14.92 -5.04
N LYS A 76 1.65 -16.10 -5.28
CA LYS A 76 0.29 -16.31 -5.78
C LYS A 76 -0.83 -15.69 -4.93
N ASN A 77 -0.64 -15.59 -3.61
CA ASN A 77 -1.67 -15.14 -2.68
C ASN A 77 -1.47 -13.70 -2.18
N SER A 78 -0.70 -12.88 -2.89
CA SER A 78 -0.51 -11.47 -2.52
C SER A 78 -1.56 -10.58 -3.20
N SER A 79 -2.36 -9.85 -2.40
CA SER A 79 -3.32 -8.86 -2.93
C SER A 79 -2.65 -7.79 -3.79
N LEU A 80 -1.48 -7.29 -3.37
CA LEU A 80 -0.70 -6.32 -4.12
C LEU A 80 -0.28 -6.86 -5.49
N ILE A 81 0.22 -8.09 -5.55
CA ILE A 81 0.65 -8.71 -6.82
C ILE A 81 -0.56 -8.93 -7.72
N TYR A 82 -1.68 -9.40 -7.18
CA TYR A 82 -2.93 -9.55 -7.91
C TYR A 82 -3.40 -8.22 -8.53
N MET A 83 -3.37 -7.14 -7.76
CA MET A 83 -3.70 -5.79 -8.23
C MET A 83 -2.76 -5.37 -9.36
N MET A 84 -1.44 -5.50 -9.17
CA MET A 84 -0.45 -5.08 -10.16
C MET A 84 -0.53 -5.88 -11.45
N GLU A 85 -0.75 -7.19 -11.38
CA GLU A 85 -0.96 -8.03 -12.56
C GLU A 85 -2.16 -7.56 -13.39
N ASN A 86 -3.28 -7.26 -12.73
CA ASN A 86 -4.45 -6.71 -13.39
C ASN A 86 -4.19 -5.34 -14.02
N LEU A 87 -3.49 -4.44 -13.32
CA LEU A 87 -3.14 -3.13 -13.87
C LEU A 87 -2.22 -3.25 -15.09
N ILE A 88 -1.21 -4.13 -15.03
CA ILE A 88 -0.29 -4.42 -16.14
C ILE A 88 -1.06 -4.98 -17.34
N GLN A 89 -1.93 -5.96 -17.13
CA GLN A 89 -2.75 -6.52 -18.22
C GLN A 89 -3.64 -5.46 -18.86
N ARG A 90 -4.27 -4.61 -18.04
CA ARG A 90 -5.16 -3.53 -18.54
C ARG A 90 -4.41 -2.40 -19.22
N SER A 91 -3.14 -2.17 -18.88
CA SER A 91 -2.33 -1.18 -19.60
C SER A 91 -2.19 -1.53 -21.08
N ASN A 92 -2.40 -2.79 -21.45
CA ASN A 92 -2.25 -3.31 -22.80
C ASN A 92 -0.93 -2.88 -23.49
N ASN A 93 0.08 -2.60 -22.69
CA ASN A 93 1.38 -2.11 -23.13
C ASN A 93 2.41 -3.24 -23.03
N LYS A 94 3.02 -3.59 -24.16
CA LYS A 94 3.99 -4.69 -24.26
C LYS A 94 5.25 -4.48 -23.42
N LEU A 95 5.52 -3.23 -23.02
CA LEU A 95 6.65 -2.85 -22.15
C LEU A 95 6.26 -2.85 -20.67
N SER A 96 5.00 -3.11 -20.34
CA SER A 96 4.57 -3.27 -18.95
C SER A 96 4.89 -4.67 -18.44
N GLY A 97 5.28 -4.79 -17.16
CA GLY A 97 5.61 -6.09 -16.59
C GLY A 97 6.21 -6.03 -15.19
N PHE A 98 6.56 -7.22 -14.69
CA PHE A 98 7.31 -7.40 -13.44
C PHE A 98 8.80 -7.51 -13.76
N TYR A 99 9.63 -6.73 -13.05
CA TYR A 99 11.06 -6.55 -13.36
C TYR A 99 11.99 -6.80 -12.18
N GLN A 100 11.55 -7.47 -11.13
CA GLN A 100 12.39 -7.70 -9.94
C GLN A 100 13.74 -8.34 -10.31
N ASN A 101 13.75 -9.24 -11.29
CA ASN A 101 14.92 -9.99 -11.71
C ASN A 101 15.58 -9.46 -13.00
N ASP A 102 15.04 -8.37 -13.59
CA ASP A 102 15.57 -7.77 -14.83
C ASP A 102 15.52 -6.23 -14.77
N ILE A 103 16.37 -5.65 -13.94
CA ILE A 103 16.49 -4.19 -13.80
C ILE A 103 16.92 -3.53 -15.10
N ASN A 104 17.83 -4.16 -15.84
CA ASN A 104 18.35 -3.59 -17.10
C ASN A 104 17.24 -3.53 -18.16
N GLY A 105 16.47 -4.61 -18.32
CA GLY A 105 15.31 -4.63 -19.21
C GLY A 105 14.26 -3.59 -18.81
N MET A 106 13.97 -3.45 -17.52
CA MET A 106 13.09 -2.39 -17.01
C MET A 106 13.56 -0.99 -17.43
N LEU A 107 14.83 -0.70 -17.23
CA LEU A 107 15.40 0.63 -17.56
C LEU A 107 15.39 0.88 -19.07
N LEU A 108 15.63 -0.14 -19.89
CA LEU A 108 15.50 -0.04 -21.34
C LEU A 108 14.07 0.27 -21.77
N ASN A 109 13.08 -0.45 -21.20
CA ASN A 109 11.66 -0.26 -21.49
C ASN A 109 11.16 1.13 -21.03
N ILE A 110 11.61 1.59 -19.87
CA ILE A 110 11.31 2.96 -19.41
C ILE A 110 11.87 4.01 -20.39
N ARG A 111 13.12 3.83 -20.87
CA ARG A 111 13.71 4.71 -21.88
C ARG A 111 12.93 4.70 -23.19
N GLN A 112 12.47 3.53 -23.62
CA GLN A 112 11.62 3.39 -24.81
C GLN A 112 10.30 4.13 -24.63
N GLY A 113 9.58 3.90 -23.53
CA GLY A 113 8.32 4.58 -23.22
C GLY A 113 8.46 6.10 -23.15
N ARG A 114 9.59 6.62 -22.62
CA ARG A 114 9.89 8.05 -22.62
C ARG A 114 10.05 8.63 -24.04
N LYS A 115 10.74 7.90 -24.93
CA LYS A 115 10.87 8.32 -26.36
C LYS A 115 9.51 8.38 -27.04
N GLU A 116 8.60 7.47 -26.68
CA GLU A 116 7.25 7.41 -27.19
C GLU A 116 6.27 8.35 -26.45
N LYS A 117 6.76 9.16 -25.50
CA LYS A 117 5.98 10.12 -24.68
C LYS A 117 4.83 9.47 -23.90
N GLN A 118 5.00 8.21 -23.51
CA GLN A 118 4.03 7.49 -22.69
C GLN A 118 4.07 8.00 -21.25
N LYS A 119 2.93 7.94 -20.55
CA LYS A 119 2.91 8.04 -19.08
C LYS A 119 3.53 6.78 -18.51
N ILE A 120 4.43 6.91 -17.54
CA ILE A 120 5.17 5.77 -16.98
C ILE A 120 4.97 5.75 -15.48
N LEU A 121 4.55 4.59 -14.96
CA LEU A 121 4.47 4.29 -13.53
C LEU A 121 5.48 3.19 -13.20
N LEU A 122 6.44 3.50 -12.32
CA LEU A 122 7.30 2.52 -11.67
C LEU A 122 6.80 2.32 -10.23
N MET A 123 6.24 1.15 -9.94
CA MET A 123 5.82 0.79 -8.59
C MET A 123 6.75 -0.25 -7.99
N GLY A 124 7.21 -0.02 -6.77
CA GLY A 124 8.11 -0.95 -6.08
C GLY A 124 7.96 -0.94 -4.57
N VAL A 125 8.36 -2.03 -3.93
CA VAL A 125 8.50 -2.04 -2.47
C VAL A 125 9.67 -1.16 -2.06
N SER A 126 9.55 -0.51 -0.91
CA SER A 126 10.51 0.52 -0.45
C SER A 126 11.97 0.05 -0.51
N PHE A 127 12.28 -1.18 -0.07
CA PHE A 127 13.65 -1.70 -0.10
C PHE A 127 14.18 -1.94 -1.53
N ALA A 128 13.31 -2.36 -2.48
CA ALA A 128 13.72 -2.58 -3.87
C ALA A 128 13.99 -1.26 -4.60
N LEU A 129 13.20 -0.22 -4.31
CA LEU A 129 13.47 1.14 -4.81
C LEU A 129 14.77 1.72 -4.22
N LEU A 130 15.08 1.44 -2.94
CA LEU A 130 16.37 1.81 -2.35
C LEU A 130 17.55 1.11 -3.03
N ASP A 131 17.41 -0.18 -3.36
CA ASP A 131 18.44 -0.93 -4.07
C ASP A 131 18.64 -0.39 -5.50
N LEU A 132 17.55 -0.13 -6.22
CA LEU A 132 17.60 0.52 -7.53
C LEU A 132 18.32 1.87 -7.48
N ALA A 133 17.94 2.71 -6.51
CA ALA A 133 18.53 4.04 -6.34
C ALA A 133 20.00 3.99 -5.90
N GLY A 134 20.35 3.05 -5.03
CA GLY A 134 21.74 2.91 -4.52
C GLY A 134 22.70 2.30 -5.52
N GLN A 135 22.26 1.32 -6.30
CA GLN A 135 23.14 0.56 -7.21
C GLN A 135 23.19 1.15 -8.63
N PHE A 136 22.06 1.65 -9.13
CA PHE A 136 21.94 2.10 -10.53
C PHE A 136 21.80 3.61 -10.67
N SER A 137 21.21 4.29 -9.67
CA SER A 137 20.92 5.74 -9.70
C SER A 137 20.39 6.23 -11.07
N PRO A 138 19.36 5.60 -11.65
CA PRO A 138 18.89 5.96 -12.99
C PRO A 138 18.20 7.32 -12.97
N ASP A 139 18.32 8.08 -14.07
CA ASP A 139 17.48 9.26 -14.31
C ASP A 139 16.06 8.82 -14.69
N LEU A 140 15.12 8.97 -13.77
CA LEU A 140 13.70 8.69 -13.94
C LEU A 140 12.85 9.96 -14.02
N SER A 141 13.44 11.08 -14.45
CA SER A 141 12.70 12.34 -14.65
C SER A 141 11.47 12.11 -15.55
N GLY A 142 10.30 12.58 -15.11
CA GLY A 142 9.02 12.38 -15.81
C GLY A 142 8.36 11.02 -15.59
N VAL A 143 8.95 10.11 -14.81
CA VAL A 143 8.35 8.86 -14.37
C VAL A 143 7.66 9.07 -13.03
N ILE A 144 6.46 8.54 -12.86
CA ILE A 144 5.83 8.42 -11.54
C ILE A 144 6.48 7.25 -10.82
N VAL A 145 7.25 7.53 -9.78
CA VAL A 145 7.82 6.49 -8.91
C VAL A 145 6.94 6.37 -7.67
N MET A 146 6.39 5.17 -7.45
CA MET A 146 5.47 4.88 -6.36
C MET A 146 6.04 3.79 -5.47
N GLU A 147 6.18 4.11 -4.19
CA GLU A 147 6.55 3.13 -3.17
C GLU A 147 5.30 2.51 -2.54
N THR A 148 5.42 1.25 -2.11
CA THR A 148 4.41 0.55 -1.34
C THR A 148 5.04 -0.34 -0.27
N GLY A 149 4.37 -0.49 0.85
CA GLY A 149 4.83 -1.30 1.97
C GLY A 149 6.04 -0.72 2.68
N GLY A 150 6.38 -1.28 3.84
CA GLY A 150 7.53 -0.86 4.65
C GLY A 150 8.82 -1.64 4.35
N MET A 151 9.87 -1.36 5.13
CA MET A 151 11.21 -1.98 5.01
C MET A 151 11.22 -3.48 5.34
N LYS A 152 10.15 -3.99 5.99
CA LYS A 152 9.92 -5.42 6.30
C LYS A 152 11.13 -6.12 6.97
N GLY A 153 11.86 -5.39 7.83
CA GLY A 153 13.02 -5.93 8.55
C GLY A 153 14.24 -6.28 7.67
N ARG A 154 14.22 -5.95 6.36
CA ARG A 154 15.34 -6.25 5.44
C ARG A 154 16.46 -5.20 5.46
N LYS A 155 16.16 -3.98 5.89
CA LYS A 155 17.12 -2.87 6.06
C LYS A 155 16.81 -2.12 7.34
N LYS A 156 17.76 -1.27 7.81
CA LYS A 156 17.52 -0.35 8.91
C LYS A 156 16.26 0.47 8.60
N GLU A 157 15.38 0.55 9.56
CA GLU A 157 14.19 1.39 9.44
C GLU A 157 14.61 2.86 9.31
N ILE A 158 14.09 3.51 8.30
CA ILE A 158 14.24 4.93 8.02
C ILE A 158 12.85 5.53 7.93
N THR A 159 12.73 6.78 8.26
CA THR A 159 11.45 7.50 8.14
C THR A 159 11.04 7.61 6.67
N ARG A 160 9.73 7.77 6.41
CA ARG A 160 9.26 8.00 5.03
C ARG A 160 9.90 9.26 4.42
N GLY A 161 10.06 10.32 5.21
CA GLY A 161 10.72 11.55 4.75
C GLY A 161 12.17 11.32 4.28
N GLU A 162 12.95 10.55 5.05
CA GLU A 162 14.31 10.17 4.66
C GLU A 162 14.33 9.30 3.40
N LEU A 163 13.43 8.31 3.31
CA LEU A 163 13.27 7.47 2.13
C LEU A 163 12.96 8.31 0.89
N HIS A 164 11.95 9.16 0.96
CA HIS A 164 11.52 10.00 -0.16
C HIS A 164 12.62 10.99 -0.58
N SER A 165 13.29 11.64 0.38
CA SER A 165 14.39 12.55 0.11
C SER A 165 15.55 11.85 -0.63
N PHE A 166 15.92 10.64 -0.18
CA PHE A 166 16.95 9.84 -0.83
C PHE A 166 16.54 9.42 -2.25
N LEU A 167 15.33 8.86 -2.41
CA LEU A 167 14.84 8.39 -3.71
C LEU A 167 14.66 9.54 -4.70
N THR A 168 14.10 10.67 -4.28
CA THR A 168 13.88 11.85 -5.10
C THR A 168 15.21 12.34 -5.70
N LYS A 169 16.23 12.46 -4.84
CA LYS A 169 17.56 12.89 -5.25
C LYS A 169 18.26 11.89 -6.19
N LYS A 170 18.19 10.60 -5.86
CA LYS A 170 18.91 9.54 -6.58
C LYS A 170 18.28 9.16 -7.91
N LEU A 171 16.96 9.25 -8.01
CA LEU A 171 16.20 8.89 -9.20
C LEU A 171 15.83 10.11 -10.06
N ASN A 172 16.21 11.32 -9.66
CA ASN A 172 15.91 12.57 -10.34
C ASN A 172 14.40 12.76 -10.63
N VAL A 173 13.55 12.50 -9.64
CA VAL A 173 12.09 12.68 -9.73
C VAL A 173 11.63 13.83 -8.84
N LYS A 174 10.49 14.44 -9.17
CA LYS A 174 9.95 15.59 -8.41
C LYS A 174 9.41 15.20 -7.04
N ALA A 175 8.78 14.03 -6.96
CA ALA A 175 8.20 13.48 -5.74
C ALA A 175 8.17 11.96 -5.83
N ILE A 176 8.08 11.30 -4.67
CA ILE A 176 7.80 9.87 -4.57
C ILE A 176 6.33 9.74 -4.17
N HIS A 177 5.57 9.03 -4.99
CA HIS A 177 4.20 8.66 -4.66
C HIS A 177 4.20 7.46 -3.72
N SER A 178 3.13 7.28 -2.98
CA SER A 178 2.97 6.13 -2.07
C SER A 178 1.61 5.50 -2.23
N GLU A 179 1.55 4.18 -2.12
CA GLU A 179 0.32 3.41 -1.99
C GLU A 179 0.22 2.88 -0.56
N TYR A 180 -0.95 3.08 0.05
CA TYR A 180 -1.30 2.51 1.34
C TYR A 180 -2.37 1.44 1.15
N GLY A 181 -2.00 0.22 1.43
CA GLY A 181 -2.85 -0.96 1.39
C GLY A 181 -2.31 -2.06 2.28
N MET A 182 -3.13 -3.05 2.52
CA MET A 182 -2.75 -4.26 3.26
C MET A 182 -3.58 -5.45 2.79
N THR A 183 -3.18 -6.65 3.19
CA THR A 183 -3.86 -7.89 2.81
C THR A 183 -5.33 -7.89 3.20
N GLU A 184 -5.66 -7.26 4.32
CA GLU A 184 -7.00 -7.20 4.90
C GLU A 184 -7.92 -6.15 4.25
N LEU A 185 -7.38 -5.27 3.38
CA LEU A 185 -8.13 -4.24 2.66
C LEU A 185 -8.41 -4.64 1.21
N LEU A 186 -9.56 -4.22 0.71
CA LEU A 186 -9.91 -4.29 -0.72
C LEU A 186 -9.92 -2.90 -1.39
N SER A 187 -9.49 -1.88 -0.66
CA SER A 187 -9.29 -0.51 -1.15
C SER A 187 -7.87 -0.05 -0.87
N GLN A 188 -7.41 0.95 -1.61
CA GLN A 188 -6.11 1.60 -1.44
C GLN A 188 -6.29 3.09 -1.17
N ALA A 189 -5.33 3.69 -0.47
CA ALA A 189 -5.18 5.14 -0.47
C ALA A 189 -3.86 5.52 -1.14
N TYR A 190 -3.82 6.68 -1.78
CA TYR A 190 -2.66 7.14 -2.50
C TYR A 190 -2.16 8.49 -1.99
N SER A 191 -0.84 8.63 -1.95
CA SER A 191 -0.14 9.91 -1.76
C SER A 191 0.61 10.27 -3.05
N LYS A 192 0.47 11.51 -3.51
CA LYS A 192 1.22 12.04 -4.67
C LYS A 192 2.52 12.75 -4.27
N GLY A 193 2.85 12.72 -2.99
CA GLY A 193 4.03 13.33 -2.37
C GLY A 193 3.74 13.71 -0.92
N ASP A 194 4.78 14.12 -0.20
CA ASP A 194 4.73 14.65 1.18
C ASP A 194 4.14 13.70 2.24
N GLY A 195 3.91 12.42 1.89
CA GLY A 195 3.38 11.41 2.80
C GLY A 195 1.90 11.60 3.17
N LEU A 196 1.20 12.53 2.52
CA LEU A 196 -0.23 12.77 2.73
C LEU A 196 -1.06 11.90 1.79
N PHE A 197 -1.85 11.00 2.37
CA PHE A 197 -2.69 10.04 1.67
C PHE A 197 -4.12 10.51 1.57
N TYR A 198 -4.79 10.14 0.48
CA TYR A 198 -6.21 10.34 0.27
C TYR A 198 -6.91 9.04 -0.07
N CYS A 199 -8.10 8.87 0.51
CA CYS A 199 -8.95 7.71 0.29
C CYS A 199 -9.88 7.90 -0.92
N PRO A 200 -10.30 6.80 -1.59
CA PRO A 200 -11.45 6.84 -2.48
C PRO A 200 -12.76 7.02 -1.66
N PRO A 201 -13.88 7.44 -2.28
CA PRO A 201 -15.12 7.75 -1.56
C PRO A 201 -15.72 6.59 -0.74
N TRP A 202 -15.36 5.35 -1.04
CA TRP A 202 -15.82 4.15 -0.33
C TRP A 202 -14.86 3.66 0.75
N MET A 203 -13.80 4.43 1.05
CA MET A 203 -12.87 4.17 2.15
C MET A 203 -12.78 5.40 3.05
N LYS A 204 -12.80 5.20 4.37
CA LYS A 204 -12.68 6.29 5.36
C LYS A 204 -11.69 5.90 6.45
N ILE A 205 -10.86 6.85 6.85
CA ILE A 205 -9.99 6.76 8.02
C ILE A 205 -10.67 7.39 9.22
N ILE A 206 -10.51 6.75 10.36
CA ILE A 206 -10.95 7.25 11.68
C ILE A 206 -9.75 7.08 12.62
N ILE A 207 -9.43 8.10 13.38
CA ILE A 207 -8.37 8.02 14.38
C ILE A 207 -8.98 7.63 15.72
N ARG A 208 -8.43 6.57 16.35
CA ARG A 208 -8.82 6.13 17.69
C ARG A 208 -7.77 6.54 18.71
N ASP A 209 -8.21 6.74 19.95
CA ASP A 209 -7.29 6.93 21.07
C ASP A 209 -6.45 5.65 21.28
N PRO A 210 -5.12 5.77 21.39
CA PRO A 210 -4.24 4.63 21.64
C PRO A 210 -4.48 3.94 23.00
N GLN A 211 -4.96 4.69 24.00
CA GLN A 211 -5.22 4.21 25.37
C GLN A 211 -6.65 3.68 25.55
N ASP A 212 -7.61 4.29 24.84
CA ASP A 212 -9.00 3.84 24.79
C ASP A 212 -9.44 3.56 23.36
N PRO A 213 -9.29 2.31 22.88
CA PRO A 213 -9.57 1.95 21.48
C PRO A 213 -11.03 2.13 21.04
N LEU A 214 -11.95 2.39 21.95
CA LEU A 214 -13.36 2.68 21.65
C LEU A 214 -13.62 4.17 21.46
N SER A 215 -12.73 5.02 21.92
CA SER A 215 -12.82 6.48 21.76
C SER A 215 -12.22 6.92 20.42
N VAL A 216 -12.94 7.81 19.74
CA VAL A 216 -12.53 8.42 18.46
C VAL A 216 -12.00 9.82 18.71
N ILE A 217 -10.86 10.12 18.07
CA ILE A 217 -10.27 11.46 18.06
C ILE A 217 -10.79 12.18 16.81
N GLU A 218 -11.63 13.20 17.01
CA GLU A 218 -12.22 13.98 15.91
C GLU A 218 -11.37 15.19 15.53
N GLU A 219 -10.49 15.66 16.42
CA GLU A 219 -9.63 16.82 16.21
C GLU A 219 -8.53 16.51 15.19
N PRO A 220 -8.41 17.31 14.09
CA PRO A 220 -7.36 17.14 13.11
C PRO A 220 -5.96 17.38 13.71
N GLY A 221 -4.96 16.69 13.17
CA GLY A 221 -3.57 16.85 13.59
C GLY A 221 -3.16 16.02 14.81
N ILE A 222 -4.13 15.45 15.55
CA ILE A 222 -3.83 14.58 16.69
C ILE A 222 -3.48 13.17 16.20
N THR A 223 -2.38 12.63 16.75
CA THR A 223 -1.90 11.29 16.43
C THR A 223 -2.66 10.24 17.23
N GLY A 224 -3.08 9.17 16.56
CA GLY A 224 -3.72 8.01 17.19
C GLY A 224 -3.65 6.77 16.32
N GLY A 225 -4.36 5.74 16.72
CA GLY A 225 -4.46 4.49 15.96
C GLY A 225 -5.37 4.63 14.75
N ILE A 226 -4.94 4.12 13.61
CA ILE A 226 -5.75 4.16 12.39
C ILE A 226 -6.80 3.06 12.44
N ASN A 227 -8.08 3.45 12.36
CA ASN A 227 -9.20 2.59 12.03
C ASN A 227 -9.63 2.87 10.58
N ILE A 228 -10.01 1.83 9.86
CA ILE A 228 -10.42 1.93 8.46
C ILE A 228 -11.84 1.40 8.30
N VAL A 229 -12.68 2.19 7.64
CA VAL A 229 -13.94 1.72 7.07
C VAL A 229 -13.71 1.50 5.59
N ASP A 230 -13.80 0.26 5.12
CA ASP A 230 -13.61 -0.13 3.73
C ASP A 230 -14.88 -0.81 3.20
N LEU A 231 -15.69 -0.08 2.44
CA LEU A 231 -16.95 -0.60 1.92
C LEU A 231 -16.75 -1.61 0.78
N ALA A 232 -15.58 -1.70 0.17
CA ALA A 232 -15.26 -2.79 -0.74
C ALA A 232 -15.16 -4.14 -0.01
N ASN A 233 -14.94 -4.13 1.31
CA ASN A 233 -14.90 -5.30 2.19
C ASN A 233 -16.27 -5.73 2.72
N ILE A 234 -17.38 -5.33 2.09
CA ILE A 234 -18.75 -5.61 2.58
C ILE A 234 -19.05 -7.11 2.76
N HIS A 235 -18.35 -7.98 2.04
CA HIS A 235 -18.52 -9.43 2.13
C HIS A 235 -17.51 -10.11 3.07
N SER A 236 -16.63 -9.34 3.73
CA SER A 236 -15.68 -9.84 4.72
C SER A 236 -15.70 -8.98 5.98
N CYS A 237 -14.82 -8.02 6.15
CA CYS A 237 -14.78 -7.13 7.31
C CYS A 237 -14.56 -5.68 6.86
N SER A 238 -15.65 -4.89 6.88
CA SER A 238 -15.60 -3.48 6.48
C SER A 238 -14.95 -2.57 7.52
N PHE A 239 -14.80 -3.02 8.77
CA PHE A 239 -14.28 -2.20 9.88
C PHE A 239 -13.01 -2.83 10.44
N ILE A 240 -11.87 -2.16 10.23
CA ILE A 240 -10.55 -2.71 10.57
C ILE A 240 -9.84 -1.74 11.51
N ALA A 241 -9.46 -2.23 12.70
CA ALA A 241 -8.53 -1.56 13.59
C ALA A 241 -7.12 -2.03 13.21
N THR A 242 -6.34 -1.14 12.61
CA THR A 242 -4.97 -1.46 12.17
C THR A 242 -3.98 -1.36 13.33
N GLY A 243 -2.78 -1.88 13.13
CA GLY A 243 -1.63 -1.63 14.00
C GLY A 243 -0.85 -0.37 13.62
N ASP A 244 -1.39 0.49 12.76
CA ASP A 244 -0.69 1.68 12.28
C ASP A 244 -1.10 2.92 13.08
N LEU A 245 -0.14 3.81 13.33
CA LEU A 245 -0.33 5.15 13.86
C LEU A 245 -0.48 6.15 12.72
N GLY A 246 -1.33 7.13 12.92
CA GLY A 246 -1.52 8.20 11.95
C GLY A 246 -2.27 9.38 12.53
N LYS A 247 -2.50 10.36 11.69
CA LYS A 247 -3.31 11.54 11.99
C LYS A 247 -4.11 11.97 10.78
N LEU A 248 -5.28 12.57 11.01
CA LEU A 248 -6.10 13.19 9.97
C LEU A 248 -5.76 14.67 9.84
N HIS A 249 -5.93 15.20 8.63
CA HIS A 249 -5.87 16.62 8.31
C HIS A 249 -7.26 17.18 8.03
N GLU A 250 -7.41 18.51 8.10
CA GLU A 250 -8.69 19.20 7.86
C GLU A 250 -9.28 18.96 6.47
N ASP A 251 -8.42 18.75 5.47
CA ASP A 251 -8.81 18.48 4.07
C ASP A 251 -9.21 17.03 3.82
N GLY A 252 -9.22 16.19 4.85
CA GLY A 252 -9.53 14.75 4.77
C GLY A 252 -8.34 13.86 4.36
N GLY A 253 -7.17 14.43 4.14
CA GLY A 253 -5.93 13.69 3.98
C GLY A 253 -5.47 13.07 5.30
N PHE A 254 -4.66 12.02 5.25
CA PHE A 254 -4.08 11.41 6.44
C PHE A 254 -2.62 11.03 6.25
N GLU A 255 -1.88 11.01 7.35
CA GLU A 255 -0.51 10.52 7.40
C GLU A 255 -0.44 9.16 8.11
N VAL A 256 0.46 8.30 7.65
CA VAL A 256 0.85 7.06 8.33
C VAL A 256 2.24 7.28 8.93
N LEU A 257 2.32 7.32 10.25
CA LEU A 257 3.52 7.70 11.01
C LEU A 257 4.39 6.51 11.40
N GLY A 258 3.81 5.31 11.46
CA GLY A 258 4.51 4.08 11.85
C GLY A 258 3.54 3.03 12.36
N ARG A 259 4.07 2.06 13.09
CA ARG A 259 3.26 1.01 13.72
C ARG A 259 3.31 1.13 15.24
N PHE A 260 2.24 0.70 15.89
CA PHE A 260 2.28 0.46 17.32
C PHE A 260 3.32 -0.62 17.62
N ASP A 261 4.30 -0.33 18.43
CA ASP A 261 5.11 -1.38 19.02
C ASP A 261 4.31 -2.02 20.16
N SER A 262 4.18 -3.34 20.15
CA SER A 262 3.44 -4.06 21.19
C SER A 262 4.07 -3.94 22.58
N SER A 263 5.29 -3.40 22.69
CA SER A 263 5.96 -3.05 23.93
C SER A 263 5.50 -1.71 24.51
N ASP A 264 5.10 -0.75 23.67
CA ASP A 264 4.72 0.61 24.10
C ASP A 264 3.34 0.66 24.77
N ILE A 265 2.47 -0.31 24.51
CA ILE A 265 1.14 -0.42 25.15
C ILE A 265 1.23 -0.86 26.62
N ARG A 266 2.39 -1.32 27.11
CA ARG A 266 2.61 -1.81 28.48
C ARG A 266 3.37 -0.85 29.38
N GLY A 267 3.90 0.24 28.89
CA GLY A 267 4.65 1.23 29.63
C GLY A 267 3.93 2.58 29.70
N CYS A 268 3.43 2.95 30.88
CA CYS A 268 3.15 4.34 31.20
C CYS A 268 4.42 5.13 31.01
N ASN A 269 4.43 6.08 30.10
CA ASN A 269 5.27 7.26 29.94
C ASN A 269 5.71 7.46 28.49
N LEU A 270 4.79 7.91 27.67
CA LEU A 270 5.17 8.83 26.62
C LEU A 270 5.10 10.23 27.24
N LEU A 271 6.21 10.69 27.81
CA LEU A 271 6.45 12.10 27.99
C LEU A 271 6.64 12.68 26.58
N ILE A 272 5.61 13.35 26.11
CA ILE A 272 5.69 14.22 24.93
C ILE A 272 6.19 15.55 25.47
N GLU A 273 7.44 15.91 25.19
CA GLU A 273 7.89 17.30 25.15
C GLU A 273 7.64 17.88 23.76
#